data_24b6f3d2ef9b0bba3b1f8901d8708ad7
#
_entry.id   24b6f3d2ef9b0bba3b1f8901d8708ad7
#
_cell.length_a   1.000
_cell.length_b   1.000
_cell.length_c   1.000
_cell.angle_alpha   90.00
_cell.angle_beta   90.00
_cell.angle_gamma   90.00
#
_symmetry.space_group_name_H-M   'P 1'
#
loop_
_entity.id
_entity.type
_entity.pdbx_description
1 polymer ?
#
loop_
_entity_poly.entity_id
_entity_poly.type
_entity_poly.pdbx_seq_one_letter_code
_entity_poly.pdbx_strand_id
1 'polypeptide(L)'
;MESSGLTWLEILAFANLLLSSAIVITAFSLLGFMLTRNLRSAVAQTFSVLLTCVLIVFAVDILSARVETAHAALVWLRVQWIGIALVPAAYLHFSDAVLRTTWHWSLRRRAVVVASYIISVALVLLALFTDTLVYDGPYEPGVPHLSPGPQFPF
;
A
#
# COMPACT_ATOMS: atom_id res chain seq x y z
N MET A 1 22.08 23.78 28.69
CA MET A 1 22.26 22.31 28.68
C MET A 1 20.93 21.76 28.18
N GLU A 2 20.75 21.78 26.87
CA GLU A 2 19.65 21.09 26.20
C GLU A 2 20.02 19.60 26.16
N SER A 3 19.28 18.83 26.95
CA SER A 3 19.42 17.37 26.94
C SER A 3 19.02 16.86 25.56
N SER A 4 19.99 16.41 24.82
CA SER A 4 19.86 15.63 23.58
C SER A 4 19.16 14.29 23.84
N GLY A 5 17.93 14.35 24.30
CA GLY A 5 17.02 13.23 24.25
C GLY A 5 16.50 13.16 22.82
N LEU A 6 16.90 12.14 22.05
CA LEU A 6 16.18 11.75 20.86
C LEU A 6 14.69 11.88 21.17
N THR A 7 14.00 12.76 20.48
CA THR A 7 12.58 12.95 20.72
C THR A 7 11.87 11.65 20.40
N TRP A 8 10.84 11.30 21.15
CA TRP A 8 10.04 10.09 20.88
C TRP A 8 9.61 9.99 19.41
N LEU A 9 9.44 11.12 18.75
CA LEU A 9 9.11 11.22 17.33
C LEU A 9 10.26 10.74 16.44
N GLU A 10 11.52 11.07 16.75
CA GLU A 10 12.67 10.57 15.99
C GLU A 10 12.87 9.06 16.15
N ILE A 11 12.65 8.55 17.36
CA ILE A 11 12.70 7.10 17.62
C ILE A 11 11.61 6.38 16.83
N LEU A 12 10.39 6.91 16.84
CA LEU A 12 9.26 6.33 16.08
C LEU A 12 9.50 6.39 14.57
N ALA A 13 10.01 7.51 14.05
CA ALA A 13 10.34 7.66 12.64
C ALA A 13 11.44 6.67 12.22
N PHE A 14 12.47 6.49 13.03
CA PHE A 14 13.54 5.53 12.78
C PHE A 14 13.02 4.09 12.83
N ALA A 15 12.19 3.75 13.81
CA ALA A 15 11.56 2.43 13.93
C ALA A 15 10.66 2.14 12.73
N ASN A 16 9.86 3.11 12.28
CA ASN A 16 9.03 2.99 11.09
C ASN A 16 9.88 2.71 9.84
N LEU A 17 10.97 3.47 9.65
CA LEU A 17 11.88 3.27 8.52
C LEU A 17 12.52 1.87 8.52
N LEU A 18 12.93 1.38 9.68
CA LEU A 18 13.48 0.04 9.82
C LEU A 18 12.45 -1.05 9.48
N LEU A 19 11.23 -0.91 10.02
CA LEU A 19 10.14 -1.85 9.76
C LEU A 19 9.75 -1.85 8.28
N SER A 20 9.53 -0.69 7.68
CA SER A 20 9.20 -0.56 6.26
C SER A 20 10.29 -1.18 5.38
N SER A 21 11.57 -0.94 5.71
CA SER A 21 12.70 -1.54 4.98
C SER A 21 12.73 -3.06 5.10
N ALA A 22 12.50 -3.61 6.29
CA ALA A 22 12.44 -5.05 6.52
C ALA A 22 11.28 -5.69 5.75
N ILE A 23 10.10 -5.04 5.71
CA ILE A 23 8.94 -5.50 4.94
C ILE A 23 9.25 -5.51 3.44
N VAL A 24 9.87 -4.44 2.91
CA VAL A 24 10.26 -4.35 1.50
C VAL A 24 11.23 -5.46 1.11
N ILE A 25 12.28 -5.68 1.90
CA ILE A 25 13.28 -6.74 1.63
C ILE A 25 12.61 -8.12 1.64
N THR A 26 11.78 -8.37 2.65
CA THR A 26 11.08 -9.67 2.80
C THR A 26 10.08 -9.88 1.66
N ALA A 27 9.25 -8.88 1.35
CA ALA A 27 8.27 -8.96 0.28
C ALA A 27 8.93 -9.14 -1.09
N PHE A 28 10.03 -8.41 -1.37
CA PHE A 28 10.79 -8.54 -2.60
C PHE A 28 11.42 -9.93 -2.74
N SER A 29 12.01 -10.45 -1.67
CA SER A 29 12.63 -11.79 -1.65
C SER A 29 11.58 -12.88 -1.87
N LEU A 30 10.43 -12.80 -1.21
CA LEU A 30 9.31 -13.74 -1.41
C LEU A 30 8.73 -13.63 -2.82
N LEU A 31 8.54 -12.41 -3.32
CA LEU A 31 8.07 -12.19 -4.68
C LEU A 31 9.04 -12.79 -5.71
N GLY A 32 10.33 -12.54 -5.58
CA GLY A 32 11.38 -13.12 -6.43
C GLY A 32 11.37 -14.64 -6.39
N PHE A 33 11.25 -15.24 -5.21
CA PHE A 33 11.13 -16.68 -5.05
C PHE A 33 9.87 -17.25 -5.75
N MET A 34 8.71 -16.61 -5.55
CA MET A 34 7.46 -17.03 -6.19
C MET A 34 7.52 -16.93 -7.72
N LEU A 35 8.06 -15.83 -8.25
CA LEU A 35 8.19 -15.61 -9.68
C LEU A 35 9.14 -16.61 -10.36
N THR A 36 10.20 -17.05 -9.66
CA THR A 36 11.19 -17.95 -10.24
C THR A 36 10.80 -19.43 -10.13
N ARG A 37 10.04 -19.81 -9.10
CA ARG A 37 9.82 -21.23 -8.77
C ARG A 37 8.37 -21.70 -8.93
N ASN A 38 7.36 -20.84 -8.86
CA ASN A 38 6.01 -21.34 -8.62
C ASN A 38 4.88 -20.60 -9.37
N LEU A 39 5.15 -19.97 -10.51
CA LEU A 39 4.13 -19.25 -11.30
C LEU A 39 2.98 -20.13 -11.85
N ARG A 40 3.07 -21.44 -11.77
CA ARG A 40 2.03 -22.35 -12.28
C ARG A 40 0.83 -22.51 -11.34
N SER A 41 1.00 -22.16 -10.06
CA SER A 41 -0.06 -22.24 -9.06
C SER A 41 -0.87 -20.95 -9.02
N ALA A 42 -2.21 -21.05 -9.08
CA ALA A 42 -3.10 -19.89 -8.94
C ALA A 42 -2.91 -19.17 -7.58
N VAL A 43 -2.63 -19.95 -6.53
CA VAL A 43 -2.33 -19.40 -5.20
C VAL A 43 -1.05 -18.57 -5.21
N ALA A 44 0.01 -19.06 -5.87
CA ALA A 44 1.27 -18.33 -5.99
C ALA A 44 1.11 -17.05 -6.82
N GLN A 45 0.32 -17.08 -7.89
CA GLN A 45 0.04 -15.89 -8.70
C GLN A 45 -0.70 -14.82 -7.90
N THR A 46 -1.78 -15.17 -7.21
CA THR A 46 -2.56 -14.23 -6.41
C THR A 46 -1.79 -13.70 -5.21
N PHE A 47 -0.97 -14.54 -4.59
CA PHE A 47 -0.06 -14.12 -3.53
C PHE A 47 1.02 -13.15 -4.04
N SER A 48 1.56 -13.38 -5.25
CA SER A 48 2.51 -12.45 -5.87
C SER A 48 1.88 -11.08 -6.15
N VAL A 49 0.61 -11.04 -6.58
CA VAL A 49 -0.14 -9.77 -6.73
C VAL A 49 -0.26 -9.05 -5.39
N LEU A 50 -0.63 -9.76 -4.33
CA LEU A 50 -0.71 -9.17 -2.98
C LEU A 50 0.64 -8.63 -2.52
N LEU A 51 1.72 -9.40 -2.67
CA LEU A 51 3.08 -8.96 -2.34
C LEU A 51 3.51 -7.73 -3.14
N THR A 52 3.15 -7.65 -4.42
CA THR A 52 3.42 -6.48 -5.26
C THR A 52 2.71 -5.24 -4.73
N CYS A 53 1.44 -5.34 -4.33
CA CYS A 53 0.72 -4.22 -3.72
C CYS A 53 1.39 -3.76 -2.41
N VAL A 54 1.74 -4.70 -1.53
CA VAL A 54 2.46 -4.41 -0.28
C VAL A 54 3.82 -3.75 -0.56
N LEU A 55 4.56 -4.27 -1.54
CA LEU A 55 5.84 -3.71 -1.94
C LEU A 55 5.72 -2.26 -2.41
N ILE A 56 4.70 -1.94 -3.22
CA ILE A 56 4.44 -0.57 -3.66
C ILE A 56 4.20 0.34 -2.46
N VAL A 57 3.33 -0.06 -1.52
CA VAL A 57 2.99 0.77 -0.35
C VAL A 57 4.23 1.12 0.47
N PHE A 58 5.01 0.11 0.86
CA PHE A 58 6.16 0.33 1.74
C PHE A 58 7.40 0.89 1.03
N ALA A 59 7.60 0.58 -0.26
CA ALA A 59 8.66 1.21 -1.04
C ALA A 59 8.41 2.70 -1.22
N VAL A 60 7.16 3.09 -1.50
CA VAL A 60 6.78 4.49 -1.61
C VAL A 60 6.88 5.21 -0.26
N ASP A 61 6.53 4.55 0.85
CA ASP A 61 6.70 5.10 2.20
C ASP A 61 8.18 5.48 2.47
N ILE A 62 9.11 4.59 2.14
CA ILE A 62 10.55 4.86 2.28
C ILE A 62 11.01 6.00 1.35
N LEU A 63 10.50 6.05 0.12
CA LEU A 63 10.87 7.07 -0.85
C LEU A 63 10.31 8.44 -0.45
N SER A 64 9.06 8.50 -0.02
CA SER A 64 8.40 9.75 0.42
C SER A 64 9.09 10.38 1.61
N ALA A 65 9.64 9.57 2.53
CA ALA A 65 10.39 10.05 3.69
C ALA A 65 11.70 10.80 3.34
N ARG A 66 12.17 10.71 2.09
CA ARG A 66 13.40 11.35 1.60
C ARG A 66 13.15 12.55 0.68
N VAL A 67 11.91 12.88 0.45
CA VAL A 67 11.54 13.96 -0.49
C VAL A 67 11.52 15.29 0.24
N GLU A 68 12.21 16.28 -0.34
CA GLU A 68 12.33 17.63 0.24
C GLU A 68 11.26 18.60 -0.26
N THR A 69 10.55 18.27 -1.34
CA THR A 69 9.55 19.16 -1.94
C THR A 69 8.13 18.65 -1.74
N ALA A 70 7.21 19.54 -1.36
CA ALA A 70 5.79 19.23 -1.15
C ALA A 70 5.15 18.55 -2.37
N HIS A 71 5.42 19.08 -3.58
CA HIS A 71 4.87 18.54 -4.81
C HIS A 71 5.32 17.09 -5.07
N ALA A 72 6.60 16.78 -4.86
CA ALA A 72 7.08 15.41 -5.04
C ALA A 72 6.52 14.47 -3.97
N ALA A 73 6.36 14.93 -2.72
CA ALA A 73 5.71 14.16 -1.66
C ALA A 73 4.27 13.79 -2.03
N LEU A 74 3.49 14.72 -2.57
CA LEU A 74 2.13 14.47 -3.05
C LEU A 74 2.07 13.43 -4.17
N VAL A 75 2.98 13.52 -5.14
CA VAL A 75 3.05 12.52 -6.23
C VAL A 75 3.29 11.12 -5.66
N TRP A 76 4.26 10.98 -4.74
CA TRP A 76 4.55 9.71 -4.10
C TRP A 76 3.37 9.19 -3.26
N LEU A 77 2.69 10.05 -2.52
CA LEU A 77 1.51 9.69 -1.77
C LEU A 77 0.37 9.22 -2.69
N ARG A 78 0.14 9.87 -3.83
CA ARG A 78 -0.83 9.40 -4.82
C ARG A 78 -0.46 8.02 -5.39
N VAL A 79 0.82 7.78 -5.65
CA VAL A 79 1.30 6.44 -6.07
C VAL A 79 1.07 5.40 -4.98
N GLN A 80 1.27 5.74 -3.71
CA GLN A 80 1.02 4.86 -2.58
C GLN A 80 -0.44 4.40 -2.50
N TRP A 81 -1.40 5.28 -2.85
CA TRP A 81 -2.82 4.95 -2.90
C TRP A 81 -3.15 3.82 -3.87
N ILE A 82 -2.36 3.63 -4.93
CA ILE A 82 -2.51 2.48 -5.85
C ILE A 82 -2.36 1.17 -5.07
N GLY A 83 -1.28 1.07 -4.29
CA GLY A 83 -1.06 -0.11 -3.44
C GLY A 83 -2.16 -0.26 -2.39
N ILE A 84 -2.44 0.80 -1.61
CA ILE A 84 -3.41 0.78 -0.51
C ILE A 84 -4.80 0.33 -1.00
N ALA A 85 -5.29 0.93 -2.09
CA ALA A 85 -6.62 0.62 -2.61
C ALA A 85 -6.73 -0.81 -3.20
N LEU A 86 -5.63 -1.36 -3.74
CA LEU A 86 -5.62 -2.70 -4.34
C LEU A 86 -5.40 -3.82 -3.33
N VAL A 87 -4.79 -3.57 -2.16
CA VAL A 87 -4.52 -4.59 -1.13
C VAL A 87 -5.76 -5.38 -0.74
N PRO A 88 -6.94 -4.77 -0.42
CA PRO A 88 -8.13 -5.53 -0.04
C PRO A 88 -8.61 -6.47 -1.16
N ALA A 89 -8.61 -6.01 -2.41
CA ALA A 89 -9.01 -6.81 -3.56
C ALA A 89 -8.03 -7.96 -3.83
N ALA A 90 -6.72 -7.69 -3.75
CA ALA A 90 -5.68 -8.70 -3.89
C ALA A 90 -5.77 -9.75 -2.77
N TYR A 91 -6.06 -9.33 -1.53
CA TYR A 91 -6.26 -10.23 -0.40
C TYR A 91 -7.49 -11.13 -0.58
N LEU A 92 -8.62 -10.58 -1.00
CA LEU A 92 -9.83 -11.37 -1.30
C LEU A 92 -9.59 -12.36 -2.43
N HIS A 93 -8.85 -11.95 -3.48
CA HIS A 93 -8.48 -12.83 -4.59
C HIS A 93 -7.57 -13.97 -4.12
N PHE A 94 -6.57 -13.66 -3.31
CA PHE A 94 -5.70 -14.67 -2.71
C PHE A 94 -6.48 -15.64 -1.83
N SER A 95 -7.36 -15.13 -0.96
CA SER A 95 -8.23 -15.94 -0.11
C SER A 95 -9.13 -16.87 -0.94
N ASP A 96 -9.71 -16.38 -2.04
CA ASP A 96 -10.50 -17.21 -2.95
C ASP A 96 -9.64 -18.30 -3.62
N ALA A 97 -8.42 -17.97 -4.04
CA ALA A 97 -7.49 -18.94 -4.62
C ALA A 97 -7.12 -20.05 -3.63
N VAL A 98 -6.85 -19.71 -2.38
CA VAL A 98 -6.57 -20.69 -1.31
C VAL A 98 -7.79 -21.56 -1.04
N LEU A 99 -8.99 -20.97 -0.93
CA LEU A 99 -10.21 -21.70 -0.67
C LEU A 99 -10.59 -22.67 -1.81
N ARG A 100 -10.19 -22.37 -3.06
CA ARG A 100 -10.41 -23.29 -4.20
C ARG A 100 -9.60 -24.59 -4.11
N THR A 101 -8.56 -24.61 -3.30
CA THR A 101 -7.80 -25.85 -3.07
C THR A 101 -8.53 -26.86 -2.19
N THR A 102 -9.48 -26.39 -1.38
CA THR A 102 -10.17 -27.21 -0.36
C THR A 102 -11.67 -27.31 -0.54
N TRP A 103 -12.33 -26.40 -1.30
CA TRP A 103 -13.78 -26.31 -1.40
C TRP A 103 -14.26 -26.09 -2.84
N HIS A 104 -15.51 -26.51 -3.12
CA HIS A 104 -16.12 -26.37 -4.44
C HIS A 104 -16.25 -24.91 -4.90
N TRP A 105 -16.14 -24.71 -6.21
CA TRP A 105 -16.25 -23.41 -6.87
C TRP A 105 -17.61 -22.75 -6.65
N SER A 106 -17.61 -21.48 -6.21
CA SER A 106 -18.82 -20.67 -6.04
C SER A 106 -18.75 -19.42 -6.91
N LEU A 107 -19.76 -19.25 -7.78
CA LEU A 107 -19.91 -18.04 -8.62
C LEU A 107 -20.01 -16.76 -7.79
N ARG A 108 -20.65 -16.83 -6.60
CA ARG A 108 -20.79 -15.69 -5.70
C ARG A 108 -19.43 -15.15 -5.23
N ARG A 109 -18.48 -16.02 -4.92
CA ARG A 109 -17.13 -15.60 -4.49
C ARG A 109 -16.41 -14.87 -5.62
N ARG A 110 -16.49 -15.36 -6.85
CA ARG A 110 -15.91 -14.71 -8.00
C ARG A 110 -16.51 -13.32 -8.22
N ALA A 111 -17.82 -13.18 -8.07
CA ALA A 111 -18.49 -11.89 -8.16
C ALA A 111 -17.98 -10.90 -7.10
N VAL A 112 -17.77 -11.35 -5.85
CA VAL A 112 -17.19 -10.53 -4.78
C VAL A 112 -15.76 -10.08 -5.11
N VAL A 113 -14.90 -10.98 -5.61
CA VAL A 113 -13.54 -10.63 -6.02
C VAL A 113 -13.55 -9.60 -7.16
N VAL A 114 -14.38 -9.81 -8.19
CA VAL A 114 -14.50 -8.86 -9.31
C VAL A 114 -15.04 -7.51 -8.81
N ALA A 115 -16.07 -7.50 -8.00
CA ALA A 115 -16.62 -6.28 -7.43
C ALA A 115 -15.59 -5.52 -6.58
N SER A 116 -14.78 -6.23 -5.77
CA SER A 116 -13.70 -5.61 -4.98
C SER A 116 -12.65 -4.95 -5.86
N TYR A 117 -12.27 -5.56 -6.99
CA TYR A 117 -11.35 -4.94 -7.94
C TYR A 117 -11.96 -3.70 -8.62
N ILE A 118 -13.23 -3.74 -8.99
CA ILE A 118 -13.93 -2.58 -9.57
C ILE A 118 -13.92 -1.41 -8.57
N ILE A 119 -14.26 -1.67 -7.31
CA ILE A 119 -14.24 -0.66 -6.25
C ILE A 119 -12.82 -0.12 -6.04
N SER A 120 -11.82 -1.02 -5.96
CA SER A 120 -10.42 -0.61 -5.79
C SER A 120 -9.93 0.26 -6.94
N VAL A 121 -10.23 -0.10 -8.18
CA VAL A 121 -9.89 0.72 -9.36
C VAL A 121 -10.58 2.07 -9.33
N ALA A 122 -11.87 2.12 -8.96
CA ALA A 122 -12.58 3.38 -8.80
C ALA A 122 -11.92 4.27 -7.74
N LEU A 123 -11.51 3.71 -6.60
CA LEU A 123 -10.78 4.44 -5.55
C LEU A 123 -9.41 4.93 -6.04
N VAL A 124 -8.67 4.12 -6.79
CA VAL A 124 -7.39 4.54 -7.40
C VAL A 124 -7.61 5.71 -8.35
N LEU A 125 -8.59 5.62 -9.24
CA LEU A 125 -8.91 6.72 -10.16
C LEU A 125 -9.32 7.99 -9.41
N LEU A 126 -10.13 7.86 -8.37
CA LEU A 126 -10.50 8.97 -7.52
C LEU A 126 -9.28 9.62 -6.85
N ALA A 127 -8.35 8.81 -6.31
CA ALA A 127 -7.15 9.30 -5.66
C ALA A 127 -6.16 9.96 -6.62
N LEU A 128 -6.08 9.48 -7.87
CA LEU A 128 -5.14 10.01 -8.86
C LEU A 128 -5.65 11.26 -9.59
N PHE A 129 -6.96 11.31 -9.87
CA PHE A 129 -7.55 12.35 -10.72
C PHE A 129 -8.35 13.39 -9.97
N THR A 130 -8.59 13.21 -8.68
CA THR A 130 -9.36 14.17 -7.88
C THR A 130 -8.63 14.52 -6.59
N ASP A 131 -8.73 15.77 -6.17
CA ASP A 131 -8.21 16.26 -4.90
C ASP A 131 -9.17 15.98 -3.73
N THR A 132 -10.17 15.11 -3.93
CA THR A 132 -11.19 14.79 -2.93
C THR A 132 -10.69 13.91 -1.81
N LEU A 133 -9.74 13.01 -2.10
CA LEU A 133 -9.14 12.07 -1.13
C LEU A 133 -7.80 12.58 -0.59
N VAL A 134 -7.03 13.29 -1.43
CA VAL A 134 -5.71 13.79 -1.10
C VAL A 134 -5.68 15.28 -1.42
N TYR A 135 -5.60 16.12 -0.40
CA TYR A 135 -5.56 17.57 -0.54
C TYR A 135 -4.18 18.12 -0.17
N ASP A 136 -3.76 19.20 -0.86
CA ASP A 136 -2.56 19.99 -0.54
C ASP A 136 -2.79 20.71 0.80
N GLY A 137 -2.42 20.06 1.89
CA GLY A 137 -2.37 20.72 3.21
C GLY A 137 -1.13 21.61 3.34
N PRO A 138 -1.07 22.51 4.33
CA PRO A 138 0.12 23.31 4.59
C PRO A 138 1.31 22.36 4.85
N TYR A 139 2.34 22.52 4.02
CA TYR A 139 3.55 21.71 4.10
C TYR A 139 4.39 22.13 5.31
N GLU A 140 4.56 21.24 6.28
CA GLU A 140 5.59 21.34 7.30
C GLU A 140 6.77 20.44 6.94
N PRO A 141 8.00 20.98 6.81
CA PRO A 141 9.17 20.17 6.46
C PRO A 141 9.43 19.12 7.55
N GLY A 142 9.43 17.84 7.15
CA GLY A 142 9.71 16.70 8.01
C GLY A 142 8.53 15.80 8.35
N VAL A 143 7.30 16.26 8.14
CA VAL A 143 6.10 15.41 8.31
C VAL A 143 5.14 15.68 7.15
N PRO A 144 5.02 14.79 6.17
CA PRO A 144 4.01 14.92 5.13
C PRO A 144 2.63 14.71 5.75
N HIS A 145 1.92 15.80 6.03
CA HIS A 145 0.54 15.74 6.48
C HIS A 145 -0.39 15.72 5.28
N LEU A 146 -1.10 14.61 5.12
CA LEU A 146 -2.31 14.57 4.30
C LEU A 146 -3.42 15.23 5.12
N SER A 147 -3.86 16.40 4.70
CA SER A 147 -5.11 16.94 5.22
C SER A 147 -6.27 16.08 4.69
N PRO A 148 -7.20 15.65 5.55
CA PRO A 148 -8.39 14.94 5.10
C PRO A 148 -9.16 15.85 4.14
N GLY A 149 -9.58 15.29 3.00
CA GLY A 149 -10.37 16.01 2.01
C GLY A 149 -11.71 16.47 2.60
N PRO A 150 -12.43 17.38 1.92
CA PRO A 150 -13.66 17.98 2.43
C PRO A 150 -14.78 16.98 2.70
N GLN A 151 -14.61 15.72 2.33
CA GLN A 151 -15.56 14.64 2.59
C GLN A 151 -15.34 13.92 3.94
N PHE A 152 -14.30 14.29 4.71
CA PHE A 152 -14.06 13.80 6.06
C PHE A 152 -14.26 14.94 7.07
N PRO A 153 -15.52 15.29 7.41
CA PRO A 153 -15.78 16.25 8.48
C PRO A 153 -15.42 15.59 9.81
N PHE A 154 -14.43 16.13 10.49
CA PHE A 154 -14.19 15.89 11.93
C PHE A 154 -14.74 17.04 12.72
#